data_9f572324bddd1f07b49bd7ad09a150c4
#
_entry.id   9f572324bddd1f07b49bd7ad09a150c4
#
_cell.length_a   1.000
_cell.length_b   1.000
_cell.length_c   1.000
_cell.angle_alpha   90.00
_cell.angle_beta   90.00
_cell.angle_gamma   90.00
#
_symmetry.space_group_name_H-M   'P 1'
#
loop_
_entity.id
_entity.type
_entity.pdbx_description
1 polymer ?
#
loop_
_entity_poly.entity_id
_entity_poly.type
_entity_poly.pdbx_seq_one_letter_code
_entity_poly.pdbx_strand_id
1 'polypeptide(L)'
;MEYFPAALEALVEQFARLPGIGSKSAQRLAFHVLSLDDSEAQRFADAIVTAKRTVTLCPVCRNLTDGGLCPICASPKRDESVICVVADPRDVVAIERSREFNGRYHVLHGVISPMNHVGPDDLEIKSLLDRVVKGGVAEVIMATNPDTEGEATAMYLARMLRPFDVKVTRLAYGIPVGGHLEFADDATLMRALEGRQEIQ
;
A
#
# COMPACT_ATOMS: atom_id res chain seq x y z
N MET A 1 -19.05 29.24 11.32
CA MET A 1 -18.98 29.55 12.78
C MET A 1 -18.55 30.99 12.92
N GLU A 2 -19.38 31.87 13.46
CA GLU A 2 -19.15 33.34 13.48
C GLU A 2 -18.12 33.83 14.52
N TYR A 3 -17.30 32.92 15.10
CA TYR A 3 -16.44 33.28 16.24
C TYR A 3 -14.95 33.29 15.93
N PHE A 4 -14.53 32.87 14.75
CA PHE A 4 -13.12 32.86 14.37
C PHE A 4 -12.83 33.83 13.22
N PRO A 5 -11.63 34.40 13.15
CA PRO A 5 -11.18 35.13 11.97
C PRO A 5 -11.22 34.23 10.73
N ALA A 6 -11.57 34.79 9.58
CA ALA A 6 -11.74 34.06 8.33
C ALA A 6 -10.52 33.18 7.94
N ALA A 7 -9.31 33.66 8.22
CA ALA A 7 -8.09 32.89 7.97
C ALA A 7 -7.99 31.61 8.84
N LEU A 8 -8.42 31.72 10.12
CA LEU A 8 -8.46 30.57 11.02
C LEU A 8 -9.56 29.58 10.61
N GLU A 9 -10.72 30.06 10.22
CA GLU A 9 -11.80 29.21 9.71
C GLU A 9 -11.34 28.43 8.47
N ALA A 10 -10.70 29.08 7.52
CA ALA A 10 -10.15 28.42 6.32
C ALA A 10 -9.14 27.32 6.68
N LEU A 11 -8.27 27.55 7.66
CA LEU A 11 -7.30 26.54 8.10
C LEU A 11 -7.98 25.35 8.79
N VAL A 12 -8.97 25.60 9.63
CA VAL A 12 -9.79 24.55 10.28
C VAL A 12 -10.50 23.70 9.22
N GLU A 13 -11.08 24.33 8.21
CA GLU A 13 -11.73 23.60 7.10
C GLU A 13 -10.77 22.69 6.35
N GLN A 14 -9.54 23.15 6.08
CA GLN A 14 -8.54 22.29 5.40
C GLN A 14 -8.18 21.07 6.26
N PHE A 15 -7.96 21.24 7.56
CA PHE A 15 -7.72 20.10 8.45
C PHE A 15 -8.93 19.17 8.57
N ALA A 16 -10.15 19.69 8.59
CA ALA A 16 -11.38 18.89 8.67
C ALA A 16 -11.65 18.04 7.41
N ARG A 17 -11.04 18.38 6.27
CA ARG A 17 -11.08 17.58 5.03
C ARG A 17 -10.19 16.34 5.06
N LEU A 18 -9.25 16.27 6.02
CA LEU A 18 -8.36 15.12 6.13
C LEU A 18 -9.12 13.91 6.69
N PRO A 19 -8.93 12.70 6.10
CA PRO A 19 -9.59 11.49 6.57
C PRO A 19 -9.29 11.22 8.06
N GLY A 20 -10.32 10.92 8.85
CA GLY A 20 -10.18 10.66 10.28
C GLY A 20 -10.05 11.90 11.16
N ILE A 21 -10.02 13.10 10.60
CA ILE A 21 -9.96 14.35 11.36
C ILE A 21 -11.37 14.94 11.53
N GLY A 22 -11.92 14.85 12.74
CA GLY A 22 -13.17 15.51 13.09
C GLY A 22 -12.97 17.01 13.41
N SER A 23 -14.08 17.77 13.47
CA SER A 23 -14.07 19.22 13.66
C SER A 23 -13.29 19.68 14.90
N LYS A 24 -13.40 18.97 16.04
CA LYS A 24 -12.64 19.30 17.27
C LYS A 24 -11.13 19.12 17.08
N SER A 25 -10.70 18.05 16.39
CA SER A 25 -9.30 17.81 16.10
C SER A 25 -8.78 18.83 15.09
N ALA A 26 -9.55 19.17 14.06
CA ALA A 26 -9.20 20.20 13.09
C ALA A 26 -8.96 21.56 13.75
N GLN A 27 -9.85 21.98 14.68
CA GLN A 27 -9.65 23.21 15.45
C GLN A 27 -8.36 23.16 16.26
N ARG A 28 -8.10 22.07 17.00
CA ARG A 28 -6.87 21.92 17.79
C ARG A 28 -5.60 22.01 16.92
N LEU A 29 -5.61 21.39 15.74
CA LEU A 29 -4.50 21.46 14.79
C LEU A 29 -4.30 22.90 14.28
N ALA A 30 -5.38 23.59 13.93
CA ALA A 30 -5.31 24.97 13.46
C ALA A 30 -4.75 25.92 14.54
N PHE A 31 -5.20 25.79 15.79
CA PHE A 31 -4.64 26.56 16.90
C PHE A 31 -3.17 26.22 17.19
N HIS A 32 -2.78 24.96 17.03
CA HIS A 32 -1.37 24.57 17.13
C HIS A 32 -0.53 25.26 16.06
N VAL A 33 -0.97 25.28 14.80
CA VAL A 33 -0.26 26.01 13.74
C VAL A 33 -0.11 27.49 14.06
N LEU A 34 -1.13 28.14 14.63
CA LEU A 34 -1.04 29.55 15.07
C LEU A 34 -0.05 29.77 16.23
N SER A 35 0.29 28.74 16.99
CA SER A 35 1.28 28.83 18.08
C SER A 35 2.72 28.59 17.60
N LEU A 36 2.92 28.14 16.37
CA LEU A 36 4.25 28.00 15.79
C LEU A 36 4.83 29.37 15.43
N ASP A 37 6.15 29.45 15.36
CA ASP A 37 6.77 30.62 14.75
C ASP A 37 6.57 30.60 13.21
N ASP A 38 6.69 31.77 12.57
CA ASP A 38 6.47 31.91 11.14
C ASP A 38 7.35 30.97 10.30
N SER A 39 8.57 30.71 10.76
CA SER A 39 9.51 29.83 10.07
C SER A 39 9.09 28.36 10.14
N GLU A 40 8.52 27.94 11.24
CA GLU A 40 8.00 26.56 11.42
C GLU A 40 6.71 26.37 10.61
N ALA A 41 5.81 27.33 10.65
CA ALA A 41 4.59 27.30 9.85
C ALA A 41 4.93 27.25 8.34
N GLN A 42 5.91 28.06 7.90
CA GLN A 42 6.35 28.03 6.50
C GLN A 42 6.98 26.69 6.13
N ARG A 43 7.86 26.11 6.96
CA ARG A 43 8.44 24.78 6.72
C ARG A 43 7.37 23.69 6.60
N PHE A 44 6.31 23.76 7.41
CA PHE A 44 5.21 22.82 7.34
C PHE A 44 4.44 22.94 6.02
N ALA A 45 4.11 24.18 5.61
CA ALA A 45 3.46 24.43 4.33
C ALA A 45 4.31 23.97 3.14
N ASP A 46 5.62 24.27 3.18
CA ASP A 46 6.57 23.87 2.12
C ASP A 46 6.72 22.36 2.03
N ALA A 47 6.72 21.65 3.16
CA ALA A 47 6.78 20.19 3.18
C ALA A 47 5.59 19.56 2.46
N ILE A 48 4.36 20.07 2.68
CA ILE A 48 3.15 19.59 2.00
C ILE A 48 3.26 19.83 0.49
N VAL A 49 3.61 21.04 0.09
CA VAL A 49 3.70 21.42 -1.33
C VAL A 49 4.82 20.66 -2.03
N THR A 50 5.96 20.52 -1.40
CA THR A 50 7.12 19.79 -1.93
C THR A 50 6.78 18.32 -2.12
N ALA A 51 6.26 17.64 -1.10
CA ALA A 51 5.87 16.24 -1.20
C ALA A 51 4.87 16.02 -2.36
N LYS A 52 3.85 16.88 -2.48
CA LYS A 52 2.87 16.79 -3.57
C LYS A 52 3.47 16.97 -4.96
N ARG A 53 4.53 17.77 -5.09
CA ARG A 53 5.17 18.10 -6.38
C ARG A 53 6.27 17.11 -6.78
N THR A 54 7.02 16.58 -5.81
CA THR A 54 8.23 15.78 -6.08
C THR A 54 8.00 14.29 -6.00
N VAL A 55 7.08 13.83 -5.14
CA VAL A 55 6.79 12.40 -5.02
C VAL A 55 6.04 11.91 -6.26
N THR A 56 6.64 10.95 -6.94
CA THR A 56 6.15 10.32 -8.17
C THR A 56 6.14 8.80 -8.04
N LEU A 57 5.69 8.10 -9.08
CA LEU A 57 5.71 6.64 -9.11
C LEU A 57 7.00 6.13 -9.76
N CYS A 58 7.62 5.16 -9.12
CA CYS A 58 8.74 4.42 -9.70
C CYS A 58 8.32 3.80 -11.05
N PRO A 59 9.07 4.03 -12.14
CA PRO A 59 8.69 3.53 -13.46
C PRO A 59 8.67 2.00 -13.57
N VAL A 60 9.32 1.29 -12.63
CA VAL A 60 9.40 -0.18 -12.62
C VAL A 60 8.35 -0.81 -11.74
N CYS A 61 8.28 -0.42 -10.46
CA CYS A 61 7.43 -1.12 -9.48
C CYS A 61 6.20 -0.33 -9.05
N ARG A 62 6.04 0.89 -9.54
CA ARG A 62 4.94 1.80 -9.22
C ARG A 62 4.87 2.22 -7.74
N ASN A 63 5.89 1.91 -6.95
CA ASN A 63 6.02 2.46 -5.59
C ASN A 63 6.39 3.95 -5.63
N LEU A 64 6.23 4.65 -4.51
CA LEU A 64 6.58 6.06 -4.38
C LEU A 64 8.10 6.28 -4.46
N THR A 65 8.51 7.38 -5.11
CA THR A 65 9.90 7.81 -5.23
C THR A 65 9.99 9.32 -5.43
N ASP A 66 11.11 9.92 -5.08
CA ASP A 66 11.42 11.34 -5.35
C ASP A 66 11.96 11.58 -6.77
N GLY A 67 11.74 10.64 -7.68
CA GLY A 67 12.17 10.63 -9.07
C GLY A 67 13.06 9.44 -9.41
N GLY A 68 12.97 8.98 -10.66
CA GLY A 68 13.70 7.81 -11.13
C GLY A 68 13.28 6.50 -10.41
N LEU A 69 14.23 5.61 -10.21
CA LEU A 69 13.98 4.33 -9.52
C LEU A 69 13.86 4.52 -8.02
N CYS A 70 12.90 3.85 -7.41
CA CYS A 70 12.81 3.81 -5.94
C CYS A 70 14.03 3.04 -5.35
N PRO A 71 14.36 3.23 -4.06
CA PRO A 71 15.52 2.59 -3.43
C PRO A 71 15.54 1.07 -3.57
N ILE A 72 14.36 0.42 -3.60
CA ILE A 72 14.26 -1.03 -3.76
C ILE A 72 14.63 -1.46 -5.18
N CYS A 73 14.08 -0.77 -6.20
CA CYS A 73 14.39 -1.08 -7.60
C CYS A 73 15.82 -0.69 -8.01
N ALA A 74 16.39 0.32 -7.37
CA ALA A 74 17.79 0.73 -7.60
C ALA A 74 18.82 -0.20 -6.94
N SER A 75 18.41 -1.02 -5.98
CA SER A 75 19.33 -1.89 -5.23
C SER A 75 19.71 -3.13 -6.05
N PRO A 76 21.02 -3.35 -6.32
CA PRO A 76 21.48 -4.54 -7.01
C PRO A 76 21.45 -5.81 -6.13
N LYS A 77 21.13 -5.66 -4.85
CA LYS A 77 21.04 -6.79 -3.89
C LYS A 77 19.69 -7.49 -3.93
N ARG A 78 18.70 -6.89 -4.61
CA ARG A 78 17.34 -7.43 -4.68
C ARG A 78 17.21 -8.46 -5.78
N ASP A 79 16.55 -9.56 -5.48
CA ASP A 79 16.21 -10.59 -6.45
C ASP A 79 15.13 -10.08 -7.42
N GLU A 80 15.51 -9.95 -8.68
CA GLU A 80 14.62 -9.46 -9.74
C GLU A 80 13.66 -10.54 -10.23
N SER A 81 13.95 -11.80 -9.93
CA SER A 81 13.13 -12.94 -10.36
C SER A 81 11.87 -13.13 -9.50
N VAL A 82 11.79 -12.47 -8.33
CA VAL A 82 10.65 -12.57 -7.41
C VAL A 82 9.96 -11.21 -7.27
N ILE A 83 8.67 -11.16 -7.60
CA ILE A 83 7.85 -9.95 -7.47
C ILE A 83 6.77 -10.17 -6.41
N CYS A 84 6.75 -9.33 -5.38
CA CYS A 84 5.66 -9.25 -4.41
C CYS A 84 4.67 -8.16 -4.83
N VAL A 85 3.45 -8.55 -5.17
CA VAL A 85 2.37 -7.65 -5.61
C VAL A 85 1.54 -7.22 -4.40
N VAL A 86 1.47 -5.92 -4.18
CA VAL A 86 0.73 -5.30 -3.07
C VAL A 86 -0.31 -4.31 -3.59
N ALA A 87 -1.33 -4.01 -2.80
CA ALA A 87 -2.37 -3.06 -3.17
C ALA A 87 -1.91 -1.61 -2.99
N ASP A 88 -1.12 -1.31 -1.94
CA ASP A 88 -0.80 0.06 -1.53
C ASP A 88 0.71 0.20 -1.20
N PRO A 89 1.33 1.37 -1.42
CA PRO A 89 2.71 1.62 -1.01
C PRO A 89 2.99 1.38 0.48
N ARG A 90 1.99 1.53 1.34
CA ARG A 90 2.10 1.26 2.79
C ARG A 90 2.35 -0.22 3.08
N ASP A 91 1.85 -1.12 2.24
CA ASP A 91 2.07 -2.56 2.36
C ASP A 91 3.54 -2.92 2.10
N VAL A 92 4.19 -2.22 1.15
CA VAL A 92 5.63 -2.33 0.93
C VAL A 92 6.39 -2.02 2.21
N VAL A 93 6.04 -0.91 2.88
CA VAL A 93 6.68 -0.52 4.14
C VAL A 93 6.45 -1.57 5.25
N ALA A 94 5.26 -2.16 5.30
CA ALA A 94 4.93 -3.20 6.28
C ALA A 94 5.79 -4.45 6.09
N ILE A 95 5.94 -4.92 4.84
CA ILE A 95 6.77 -6.09 4.52
C ILE A 95 8.25 -5.79 4.73
N GLU A 96 8.75 -4.62 4.31
CA GLU A 96 10.16 -4.21 4.48
C GLU A 96 10.58 -4.13 5.96
N ARG A 97 9.65 -3.85 6.88
CA ARG A 97 9.95 -3.86 8.33
C ARG A 97 10.38 -5.23 8.84
N SER A 98 9.93 -6.32 8.22
CA SER A 98 10.36 -7.68 8.60
C SER A 98 11.83 -7.93 8.26
N ARG A 99 12.38 -7.26 7.22
CA ARG A 99 13.72 -7.46 6.65
C ARG A 99 13.98 -8.87 6.08
N GLU A 100 12.94 -9.67 5.92
CA GLU A 100 13.04 -11.07 5.44
C GLU A 100 12.82 -11.20 3.93
N PHE A 101 12.17 -10.20 3.30
CA PHE A 101 11.89 -10.24 1.88
C PHE A 101 13.02 -9.57 1.07
N ASN A 102 13.62 -10.33 0.16
CA ASN A 102 14.71 -9.86 -0.69
C ASN A 102 14.34 -9.64 -2.16
N GLY A 103 13.08 -9.90 -2.55
CA GLY A 103 12.59 -9.68 -3.90
C GLY A 103 12.28 -8.21 -4.21
N ARG A 104 11.65 -7.98 -5.35
CA ARG A 104 11.11 -6.68 -5.77
C ARG A 104 9.61 -6.62 -5.55
N TYR A 105 9.06 -5.40 -5.56
CA TYR A 105 7.62 -5.19 -5.42
C TYR A 105 6.96 -4.76 -6.72
N HIS A 106 5.64 -4.83 -6.73
CA HIS A 106 4.78 -4.15 -7.67
C HIS A 106 3.53 -3.64 -6.93
N VAL A 107 3.29 -2.33 -7.00
CA VAL A 107 2.17 -1.68 -6.32
C VAL A 107 1.04 -1.45 -7.30
N LEU A 108 -0.14 -1.97 -6.97
CA LEU A 108 -1.34 -1.87 -7.83
C LEU A 108 -2.05 -0.53 -7.70
N HIS A 109 -1.87 0.19 -6.59
CA HIS A 109 -2.62 1.40 -6.19
C HIS A 109 -4.12 1.18 -6.02
N GLY A 110 -4.50 0.00 -5.54
CA GLY A 110 -5.87 -0.37 -5.22
C GLY A 110 -6.12 -1.86 -5.40
N VAL A 111 -7.39 -2.21 -5.32
CA VAL A 111 -7.93 -3.55 -5.58
C VAL A 111 -9.16 -3.42 -6.49
N ILE A 112 -9.49 -4.48 -7.21
CA ILE A 112 -10.74 -4.54 -8.01
C ILE A 112 -11.91 -4.46 -7.04
N SER A 113 -12.70 -3.40 -7.15
CA SER A 113 -13.82 -3.09 -6.27
C SER A 113 -15.01 -2.58 -7.07
N PRO A 114 -15.95 -3.44 -7.47
CA PRO A 114 -17.16 -3.02 -8.18
C PRO A 114 -18.00 -2.02 -7.38
N MET A 115 -18.01 -2.15 -6.05
CA MET A 115 -18.74 -1.24 -5.17
C MET A 115 -18.18 0.18 -5.20
N ASN A 116 -16.87 0.32 -5.41
CA ASN A 116 -16.18 1.60 -5.52
C ASN A 116 -15.91 2.02 -6.96
N HIS A 117 -16.48 1.32 -7.94
CA HIS A 117 -16.28 1.54 -9.37
C HIS A 117 -14.81 1.44 -9.81
N VAL A 118 -14.00 0.62 -9.13
CA VAL A 118 -12.59 0.36 -9.49
C VAL A 118 -12.52 -0.92 -10.32
N GLY A 119 -12.18 -0.78 -11.58
CA GLY A 119 -11.94 -1.88 -12.51
C GLY A 119 -10.45 -2.21 -12.66
N PRO A 120 -10.13 -3.28 -13.41
CA PRO A 120 -8.74 -3.67 -13.69
C PRO A 120 -7.92 -2.58 -14.40
N ASP A 121 -8.56 -1.74 -15.21
CA ASP A 121 -7.91 -0.67 -15.98
C ASP A 121 -7.54 0.54 -15.12
N ASP A 122 -8.14 0.67 -13.94
CA ASP A 122 -7.84 1.72 -12.96
C ASP A 122 -6.62 1.38 -12.11
N LEU A 123 -6.11 0.15 -12.22
CA LEU A 123 -5.01 -0.39 -11.44
C LEU A 123 -3.75 -0.58 -12.29
N GLU A 124 -2.60 -0.64 -11.62
CA GLU A 124 -1.30 -0.86 -12.27
C GLU A 124 -1.07 -2.33 -12.70
N ILE A 125 -2.13 -2.99 -13.18
CA ILE A 125 -2.10 -4.39 -13.64
C ILE A 125 -1.34 -4.52 -14.94
N LYS A 126 -1.57 -3.63 -15.90
CA LYS A 126 -0.90 -3.65 -17.21
C LYS A 126 0.62 -3.55 -17.03
N SER A 127 1.09 -2.65 -16.18
CA SER A 127 2.52 -2.46 -15.92
C SER A 127 3.16 -3.69 -15.23
N LEU A 128 2.40 -4.46 -14.44
CA LEU A 128 2.84 -5.75 -13.91
C LEU A 128 3.02 -6.78 -15.04
N LEU A 129 2.02 -6.93 -15.90
CA LEU A 129 2.08 -7.85 -17.03
C LEU A 129 3.24 -7.51 -17.97
N ASP A 130 3.45 -6.24 -18.27
CA ASP A 130 4.57 -5.77 -19.10
C ASP A 130 5.94 -6.14 -18.48
N ARG A 131 6.05 -6.19 -17.14
CA ARG A 131 7.27 -6.66 -16.46
C ARG A 131 7.47 -8.15 -16.64
N VAL A 132 6.41 -8.95 -16.47
CA VAL A 132 6.48 -10.41 -16.61
C VAL A 132 6.79 -10.79 -18.05
N VAL A 133 6.16 -10.14 -19.03
CA VAL A 133 6.41 -10.38 -20.48
C VAL A 133 7.87 -10.13 -20.87
N LYS A 134 8.55 -9.16 -20.24
CA LYS A 134 9.98 -8.89 -20.49
C LYS A 134 10.89 -10.06 -20.10
N GLY A 135 10.37 -11.00 -19.32
CA GLY A 135 11.08 -12.18 -18.86
C GLY A 135 11.94 -11.97 -17.63
N GLY A 136 12.48 -13.07 -17.11
CA GLY A 136 13.34 -13.06 -15.91
C GLY A 136 12.55 -13.14 -14.59
N VAL A 137 11.22 -13.15 -14.62
CA VAL A 137 10.38 -13.31 -13.41
C VAL A 137 10.05 -14.80 -13.26
N ALA A 138 10.47 -15.39 -12.15
CA ALA A 138 10.20 -16.79 -11.80
C ALA A 138 8.98 -16.94 -10.89
N GLU A 139 8.75 -15.97 -10.00
CA GLU A 139 7.66 -16.01 -9.02
C GLU A 139 6.99 -14.65 -8.86
N VAL A 140 5.65 -14.69 -8.79
CA VAL A 140 4.81 -13.54 -8.40
C VAL A 140 4.03 -13.92 -7.15
N ILE A 141 4.31 -13.22 -6.05
CA ILE A 141 3.65 -13.41 -4.74
C ILE A 141 2.50 -12.42 -4.64
N MET A 142 1.27 -12.90 -4.50
CA MET A 142 0.10 -12.06 -4.23
C MET A 142 0.07 -11.71 -2.74
N ALA A 143 0.24 -10.42 -2.44
CA ALA A 143 0.24 -9.87 -1.08
C ALA A 143 -0.83 -8.77 -0.94
N THR A 144 -1.97 -8.95 -1.61
CA THR A 144 -3.18 -8.16 -1.36
C THR A 144 -3.82 -8.57 -0.03
N ASN A 145 -4.63 -7.69 0.56
CA ASN A 145 -5.31 -8.00 1.80
C ASN A 145 -6.20 -9.25 1.68
N PRO A 146 -6.33 -10.03 2.76
CA PRO A 146 -7.14 -11.24 2.78
C PRO A 146 -8.65 -10.96 2.95
N ASP A 147 -9.14 -9.90 2.31
CA ASP A 147 -10.55 -9.55 2.20
C ASP A 147 -11.11 -9.95 0.83
N THR A 148 -12.42 -9.78 0.64
CA THR A 148 -13.13 -10.20 -0.58
C THR A 148 -12.56 -9.52 -1.84
N GLU A 149 -12.22 -8.23 -1.78
CA GLU A 149 -11.73 -7.46 -2.92
C GLU A 149 -10.27 -7.82 -3.24
N GLY A 150 -9.43 -7.98 -2.21
CA GLY A 150 -8.04 -8.41 -2.36
C GLY A 150 -7.91 -9.83 -2.91
N GLU A 151 -8.77 -10.76 -2.44
CA GLU A 151 -8.84 -12.13 -2.97
C GLU A 151 -9.29 -12.14 -4.44
N ALA A 152 -10.36 -11.40 -4.77
CA ALA A 152 -10.83 -11.29 -6.14
C ALA A 152 -9.74 -10.74 -7.07
N THR A 153 -9.00 -9.74 -6.61
CA THR A 153 -7.87 -9.14 -7.32
C THR A 153 -6.74 -10.15 -7.52
N ALA A 154 -6.35 -10.89 -6.47
CA ALA A 154 -5.34 -11.93 -6.56
C ALA A 154 -5.73 -13.04 -7.55
N MET A 155 -6.99 -13.50 -7.51
CA MET A 155 -7.50 -14.50 -8.44
C MET A 155 -7.54 -13.99 -9.89
N TYR A 156 -7.91 -12.73 -10.08
CA TYR A 156 -7.88 -12.10 -11.41
C TYR A 156 -6.47 -12.07 -11.97
N LEU A 157 -5.50 -11.58 -11.19
CA LEU A 157 -4.08 -11.53 -11.57
C LEU A 157 -3.51 -12.93 -11.83
N ALA A 158 -3.81 -13.90 -10.99
CA ALA A 158 -3.37 -15.28 -11.18
C ALA A 158 -3.87 -15.86 -12.51
N ARG A 159 -5.11 -15.52 -12.92
CA ARG A 159 -5.66 -15.91 -14.21
C ARG A 159 -4.95 -15.23 -15.38
N MET A 160 -4.66 -13.92 -15.24
CA MET A 160 -3.95 -13.16 -16.26
C MET A 160 -2.48 -13.61 -16.43
N LEU A 161 -1.87 -14.12 -15.36
CA LEU A 161 -0.48 -14.59 -15.38
C LEU A 161 -0.31 -16.04 -15.86
N ARG A 162 -1.38 -16.82 -15.97
CA ARG A 162 -1.33 -18.23 -16.44
C ARG A 162 -0.62 -18.46 -17.77
N PRO A 163 -0.71 -17.57 -18.79
CA PRO A 163 -0.03 -17.79 -20.06
C PRO A 163 1.51 -17.62 -19.98
N PHE A 164 2.00 -17.04 -18.91
CA PHE A 164 3.42 -16.74 -18.73
C PHE A 164 4.00 -17.74 -17.75
N ASP A 165 4.80 -18.64 -18.12
CA ASP A 165 5.39 -19.71 -17.28
C ASP A 165 6.07 -19.14 -15.99
N VAL A 166 5.24 -18.55 -15.12
CA VAL A 166 5.61 -17.91 -13.86
C VAL A 166 4.83 -18.54 -12.71
N LYS A 167 5.53 -18.90 -11.64
CA LYS A 167 4.92 -19.40 -10.42
C LYS A 167 4.13 -18.28 -9.73
N VAL A 168 2.83 -18.48 -9.49
CA VAL A 168 1.99 -17.55 -8.75
C VAL A 168 1.71 -18.13 -7.36
N THR A 169 2.10 -17.41 -6.34
CA THR A 169 1.87 -17.76 -4.93
C THR A 169 1.12 -16.64 -4.22
N ARG A 170 0.72 -16.87 -2.98
CA ARG A 170 0.17 -15.84 -2.10
C ARG A 170 0.73 -15.99 -0.68
N LEU A 171 0.60 -14.91 0.10
CA LEU A 171 0.97 -14.97 1.51
C LEU A 171 0.12 -16.02 2.22
N ALA A 172 0.75 -16.78 3.13
CA ALA A 172 0.06 -17.78 3.92
C ALA A 172 -0.95 -17.11 4.86
N TYR A 173 -2.10 -17.75 5.02
CA TYR A 173 -3.07 -17.41 6.05
C TYR A 173 -2.82 -18.27 7.27
N GLY A 174 -2.97 -17.69 8.46
CA GLY A 174 -2.77 -18.46 9.68
C GLY A 174 -3.04 -17.67 10.94
N ILE A 175 -2.91 -18.36 12.05
CA ILE A 175 -3.00 -17.76 13.37
C ILE A 175 -1.76 -16.90 13.58
N PRO A 176 -1.92 -15.64 14.02
CA PRO A 176 -0.78 -14.77 14.26
C PRO A 176 0.11 -15.34 15.37
N VAL A 177 1.42 -15.18 15.21
CA VAL A 177 2.41 -15.64 16.20
C VAL A 177 2.13 -14.97 17.54
N GLY A 178 2.02 -15.78 18.60
CA GLY A 178 1.64 -15.30 19.94
C GLY A 178 0.13 -15.15 20.16
N GLY A 179 -0.69 -15.41 19.14
CA GLY A 179 -2.14 -15.45 19.27
C GLY A 179 -2.63 -16.74 19.91
N HIS A 180 -3.69 -16.67 20.72
CA HIS A 180 -4.36 -17.84 21.29
C HIS A 180 -5.49 -18.28 20.36
N LEU A 181 -5.66 -19.60 20.18
CA LEU A 181 -6.70 -20.19 19.31
C LEU A 181 -8.12 -19.75 19.69
N GLU A 182 -8.37 -19.59 20.98
CA GLU A 182 -9.68 -19.20 21.53
C GLU A 182 -10.15 -17.78 21.11
N PHE A 183 -9.22 -16.93 20.66
CA PHE A 183 -9.53 -15.57 20.20
C PHE A 183 -9.55 -15.44 18.67
N ALA A 184 -9.22 -16.52 17.96
CA ALA A 184 -9.28 -16.50 16.50
C ALA A 184 -10.74 -16.68 16.03
N ASP A 185 -11.13 -15.91 15.01
CA ASP A 185 -12.44 -16.08 14.38
C ASP A 185 -12.50 -17.37 13.53
N ASP A 186 -13.73 -17.83 13.25
CA ASP A 186 -13.98 -19.06 12.53
C ASP A 186 -13.34 -19.10 11.14
N ALA A 187 -13.30 -17.97 10.43
CA ALA A 187 -12.72 -17.88 9.08
C ALA A 187 -11.20 -18.02 9.14
N THR A 188 -10.55 -17.40 10.13
CA THR A 188 -9.11 -17.54 10.38
C THR A 188 -8.75 -18.98 10.73
N LEU A 189 -9.52 -19.63 11.61
CA LEU A 189 -9.31 -21.04 11.98
C LEU A 189 -9.48 -21.97 10.79
N MET A 190 -10.53 -21.78 9.99
CA MET A 190 -10.79 -22.57 8.79
C MET A 190 -9.61 -22.44 7.80
N ARG A 191 -9.15 -21.24 7.50
CA ARG A 191 -8.02 -21.02 6.58
C ARG A 191 -6.71 -21.56 7.12
N ALA A 192 -6.48 -21.48 8.43
CA ALA A 192 -5.30 -22.06 9.06
C ALA A 192 -5.29 -23.59 8.97
N LEU A 193 -6.45 -24.25 9.14
CA LEU A 193 -6.61 -25.69 8.97
C LEU A 193 -6.42 -26.13 7.52
N GLU A 194 -6.96 -25.38 6.55
CA GLU A 194 -6.76 -25.64 5.14
C GLU A 194 -5.29 -25.49 4.71
N GLY A 195 -4.62 -24.47 5.22
CA GLY A 195 -3.21 -24.16 4.93
C GLY A 195 -2.21 -24.89 5.84
N ARG A 196 -2.63 -25.87 6.65
CA ARG A 196 -1.74 -26.59 7.58
C ARG A 196 -0.58 -27.26 6.88
N GLN A 197 0.58 -27.20 7.50
CA GLN A 197 1.82 -27.79 6.97
C GLN A 197 2.25 -28.97 7.84
N GLU A 198 2.99 -29.91 7.22
CA GLU A 198 3.61 -31.02 7.95
C GLU A 198 4.76 -30.50 8.80
N ILE A 199 4.82 -30.97 10.04
CA ILE A 199 5.94 -30.68 10.97
C ILE A 199 7.06 -31.64 10.64
N GLN A 200 8.22 -31.08 10.29
CA GLN A 200 9.47 -31.82 10.03
C GLN A 200 10.30 -31.94 11.31
#